data_de401bb96826374dca557f02d772c319
#
_entry.id   de401bb96826374dca557f02d772c319
#
_cell.length_a   1.000
_cell.length_b   1.000
_cell.length_c   1.000
_cell.angle_alpha   90.00
_cell.angle_beta   90.00
_cell.angle_gamma   90.00
#
_symmetry.space_group_name_H-M   'P 1'
#
loop_
_entity.id
_entity.type
_entity.pdbx_description
1 polymer ?
#
loop_
_entity_poly.entity_id
_entity_poly.type
_entity_poly.pdbx_seq_one_letter_code
_entity_poly.pdbx_strand_id
1 'polypeptide(L)'
;ADPFLKNSSFLIDKMNDYVFHLNQADNKQTSDELQKKAILDVKTKLAEDRVLEEKFYRSLIKAYLDTENVELVKFVLEQYKTLPKENRDNAFLGKTSYSLKTTIGSQAPDLNWKENGMDKSLYKLSGSDYYIVAFFSSTCSHCQKEMPVFHDFIKEIGNVKVLAIGLEDEKTLDSYKNLTAPFTDFMLVLEKEGWESKKARDYGVTAIPGYFVLDTDKKIIAKPEDVEELK
;
A
#
# COMPACT_ATOMS: atom_id res chain seq x y z
N ALA A 1 -23.39 -0.75 -26.89
CA ALA A 1 -24.03 -0.74 -25.56
C ALA A 1 -24.74 0.59 -25.34
N ASP A 2 -25.86 0.57 -24.61
CA ASP A 2 -26.61 1.77 -24.25
C ASP A 2 -25.68 2.79 -23.56
N PRO A 3 -25.63 4.06 -24.00
CA PRO A 3 -24.78 5.09 -23.38
C PRO A 3 -25.01 5.27 -21.88
N PHE A 4 -26.21 5.02 -21.37
CA PHE A 4 -26.54 5.06 -19.95
C PHE A 4 -25.81 3.96 -19.16
N LEU A 5 -25.69 2.77 -19.72
CA LEU A 5 -25.00 1.64 -19.08
C LEU A 5 -23.49 1.83 -19.04
N LYS A 6 -22.90 2.53 -20.03
CA LYS A 6 -21.44 2.80 -20.08
C LYS A 6 -20.94 3.68 -18.94
N ASN A 7 -21.79 4.51 -18.36
CA ASN A 7 -21.45 5.41 -17.26
C ASN A 7 -21.87 4.86 -15.88
N SER A 8 -22.53 3.71 -15.83
CA SER A 8 -22.92 3.06 -14.57
C SER A 8 -21.86 2.06 -14.12
N SER A 9 -21.74 1.86 -12.79
CA SER A 9 -20.92 0.77 -12.22
C SER A 9 -21.43 -0.61 -12.62
N PHE A 10 -22.70 -0.72 -13.01
CA PHE A 10 -23.39 -2.00 -13.28
C PHE A 10 -22.64 -2.90 -14.26
N LEU A 11 -22.09 -2.35 -15.37
CA LEU A 11 -21.33 -3.18 -16.32
C LEU A 11 -20.01 -3.64 -15.71
N ILE A 12 -19.33 -2.80 -14.95
CA ILE A 12 -18.09 -3.17 -14.24
C ILE A 12 -18.40 -4.28 -13.23
N ASP A 13 -19.47 -4.12 -12.45
CA ASP A 13 -19.88 -5.11 -11.44
C ASP A 13 -20.18 -6.47 -12.11
N LYS A 14 -20.91 -6.49 -13.24
CA LYS A 14 -21.20 -7.72 -13.99
C LYS A 14 -19.95 -8.38 -14.60
N MET A 15 -18.99 -7.60 -15.06
CA MET A 15 -17.71 -8.12 -15.55
C MET A 15 -16.86 -8.67 -14.38
N ASN A 16 -16.88 -8.01 -13.25
CA ASN A 16 -16.24 -8.50 -12.04
C ASN A 16 -16.89 -9.80 -11.54
N ASP A 17 -18.24 -9.87 -11.50
CA ASP A 17 -18.98 -11.10 -11.19
C ASP A 17 -18.55 -12.25 -12.12
N TYR A 18 -18.43 -11.99 -13.43
CA TYR A 18 -17.95 -12.99 -14.39
C TYR A 18 -16.55 -13.48 -14.06
N VAL A 19 -15.62 -12.58 -13.72
CA VAL A 19 -14.24 -12.93 -13.40
C VAL A 19 -14.16 -13.67 -12.06
N PHE A 20 -14.74 -13.11 -10.99
CA PHE A 20 -14.53 -13.58 -9.63
C PHE A 20 -15.41 -14.77 -9.24
N HIS A 21 -16.69 -14.78 -9.66
CA HIS A 21 -17.65 -15.75 -9.19
C HIS A 21 -17.90 -16.88 -10.19
N LEU A 22 -17.88 -16.61 -11.49
CA LEU A 22 -18.13 -17.64 -12.50
C LEU A 22 -16.85 -18.36 -12.97
N ASN A 23 -15.67 -17.82 -12.64
CA ASN A 23 -14.38 -18.38 -13.02
C ASN A 23 -13.50 -18.64 -11.78
N GLN A 24 -14.00 -19.44 -10.86
CA GLN A 24 -13.29 -19.89 -9.66
C GLN A 24 -13.25 -21.42 -9.58
N ALA A 25 -12.32 -21.94 -8.82
CA ALA A 25 -12.13 -23.36 -8.54
C ALA A 25 -11.73 -23.56 -7.07
N ASP A 26 -11.71 -24.82 -6.62
CA ASP A 26 -11.40 -25.16 -5.23
C ASP A 26 -9.97 -24.82 -4.81
N ASN A 27 -9.05 -24.71 -5.77
CA ASN A 27 -7.67 -24.30 -5.49
C ASN A 27 -7.31 -22.97 -6.18
N LYS A 28 -6.43 -22.22 -5.53
CA LYS A 28 -6.01 -20.88 -5.96
C LYS A 28 -5.41 -20.88 -7.36
N GLN A 29 -4.52 -21.82 -7.67
CA GLN A 29 -3.81 -21.84 -8.96
C GLN A 29 -4.78 -22.02 -10.13
N THR A 30 -5.74 -22.94 -10.03
CA THR A 30 -6.76 -23.17 -11.05
C THR A 30 -7.70 -21.97 -11.16
N SER A 31 -8.08 -21.36 -10.03
CA SER A 31 -8.88 -20.12 -10.03
C SER A 31 -8.14 -18.98 -10.74
N ASP A 32 -6.86 -18.76 -10.45
CA ASP A 32 -6.07 -17.71 -11.08
C ASP A 32 -5.99 -17.90 -12.61
N GLU A 33 -5.82 -19.14 -13.10
CA GLU A 33 -5.81 -19.44 -14.54
C GLU A 33 -7.19 -19.24 -15.22
N LEU A 34 -8.28 -19.61 -14.54
CA LEU A 34 -9.64 -19.36 -15.04
C LEU A 34 -9.91 -17.85 -15.10
N GLN A 35 -9.53 -17.11 -14.06
CA GLN A 35 -9.71 -15.66 -14.02
C GLN A 35 -8.87 -14.96 -15.09
N LYS A 36 -7.61 -15.36 -15.34
CA LYS A 36 -6.82 -14.85 -16.45
C LYS A 36 -7.51 -15.01 -17.80
N LYS A 37 -8.11 -16.18 -18.06
CA LYS A 37 -8.89 -16.44 -19.28
C LYS A 37 -10.11 -15.51 -19.36
N ALA A 38 -10.90 -15.44 -18.28
CA ALA A 38 -12.08 -14.57 -18.22
C ALA A 38 -11.72 -13.08 -18.47
N ILE A 39 -10.60 -12.60 -17.94
CA ILE A 39 -10.12 -11.24 -18.18
C ILE A 39 -9.81 -11.00 -19.66
N LEU A 40 -9.17 -11.97 -20.34
CA LEU A 40 -8.87 -11.86 -21.76
C LEU A 40 -10.14 -11.95 -22.62
N ASP A 41 -11.14 -12.75 -22.23
CA ASP A 41 -12.44 -12.81 -22.90
C ASP A 41 -13.17 -11.47 -22.82
N VAL A 42 -13.20 -10.84 -21.63
CA VAL A 42 -13.79 -9.52 -21.45
C VAL A 42 -13.02 -8.47 -22.26
N LYS A 43 -11.67 -8.48 -22.20
CA LYS A 43 -10.82 -7.61 -23.02
C LYS A 43 -11.21 -7.65 -24.52
N THR A 44 -11.38 -8.84 -25.05
CA THR A 44 -11.75 -9.01 -26.47
C THR A 44 -13.10 -8.33 -26.79
N LYS A 45 -14.05 -8.41 -25.87
CA LYS A 45 -15.38 -7.78 -26.02
C LYS A 45 -15.33 -6.26 -25.85
N LEU A 46 -14.35 -5.74 -25.12
CA LEU A 46 -14.17 -4.30 -24.86
C LEU A 46 -13.25 -3.61 -25.88
N ALA A 47 -12.74 -4.31 -26.88
CA ALA A 47 -11.72 -3.80 -27.82
C ALA A 47 -12.08 -2.45 -28.48
N GLU A 48 -13.40 -2.13 -28.64
CA GLU A 48 -13.89 -0.89 -29.23
C GLU A 48 -14.27 0.18 -28.17
N ASP A 49 -14.21 -0.15 -26.87
CA ASP A 49 -14.56 0.77 -25.77
C ASP A 49 -13.42 0.88 -24.75
N ARG A 50 -12.41 1.64 -25.11
CA ARG A 50 -11.19 1.81 -24.32
C ARG A 50 -11.43 2.45 -22.95
N VAL A 51 -12.46 3.30 -22.81
CA VAL A 51 -12.81 3.90 -21.53
C VAL A 51 -13.39 2.86 -20.57
N LEU A 52 -14.25 1.98 -21.06
CA LEU A 52 -14.81 0.91 -20.26
C LEU A 52 -13.75 -0.17 -19.94
N GLU A 53 -12.86 -0.46 -20.89
CA GLU A 53 -11.72 -1.36 -20.69
C GLU A 53 -10.79 -0.84 -19.59
N GLU A 54 -10.49 0.45 -19.58
CA GLU A 54 -9.67 1.09 -18.52
C GLU A 54 -10.35 0.96 -17.15
N LYS A 55 -11.63 1.28 -17.03
CA LYS A 55 -12.39 1.16 -15.78
C LYS A 55 -12.41 -0.29 -15.27
N PHE A 56 -12.60 -1.24 -16.18
CA PHE A 56 -12.57 -2.67 -15.84
C PHE A 56 -11.24 -3.10 -15.25
N TYR A 57 -10.12 -2.79 -15.91
CA TYR A 57 -8.82 -3.14 -15.36
C TYR A 57 -8.53 -2.49 -14.01
N ARG A 58 -8.92 -1.22 -13.83
CA ARG A 58 -8.75 -0.54 -12.54
C ARG A 58 -9.53 -1.24 -11.43
N SER A 59 -10.76 -1.66 -11.70
CA SER A 59 -11.56 -2.39 -10.71
C SER A 59 -10.92 -3.71 -10.32
N LEU A 60 -10.41 -4.48 -11.28
CA LEU A 60 -9.71 -5.73 -11.03
C LEU A 60 -8.40 -5.54 -10.24
N ILE A 61 -7.58 -4.56 -10.65
CA ILE A 61 -6.32 -4.25 -9.95
C ILE A 61 -6.60 -3.92 -8.49
N LYS A 62 -7.62 -3.09 -8.22
CA LYS A 62 -8.02 -2.76 -6.85
C LYS A 62 -8.42 -4.01 -6.07
N ALA A 63 -9.34 -4.80 -6.60
CA ALA A 63 -9.83 -6.02 -5.94
C ALA A 63 -8.70 -7.03 -5.65
N TYR A 64 -7.76 -7.21 -6.60
CA TYR A 64 -6.62 -8.10 -6.38
C TYR A 64 -5.56 -7.53 -5.43
N LEU A 65 -5.42 -6.21 -5.32
CA LEU A 65 -4.59 -5.60 -4.27
C LEU A 65 -5.21 -5.80 -2.89
N ASP A 66 -6.54 -5.62 -2.76
CA ASP A 66 -7.27 -5.82 -1.50
C ASP A 66 -7.20 -7.30 -1.02
N THR A 67 -7.06 -8.26 -1.94
CA THR A 67 -6.89 -9.70 -1.64
C THR A 67 -5.44 -10.17 -1.71
N GLU A 68 -4.49 -9.25 -1.87
CA GLU A 68 -3.04 -9.52 -1.99
C GLU A 68 -2.66 -10.55 -3.06
N ASN A 69 -3.49 -10.72 -4.10
CA ASN A 69 -3.18 -11.59 -5.23
C ASN A 69 -2.23 -10.91 -6.22
N VAL A 70 -0.96 -10.82 -5.83
CA VAL A 70 0.12 -10.14 -6.59
C VAL A 70 0.26 -10.65 -8.02
N GLU A 71 0.06 -11.95 -8.23
CA GLU A 71 0.15 -12.57 -9.56
C GLU A 71 -0.91 -12.00 -10.51
N LEU A 72 -2.16 -11.91 -10.06
CA LEU A 72 -3.24 -11.36 -10.85
C LEU A 72 -3.14 -9.83 -10.98
N VAL A 73 -2.65 -9.12 -9.95
CA VAL A 73 -2.34 -7.68 -10.11
C VAL A 73 -1.32 -7.47 -11.23
N LYS A 74 -0.21 -8.21 -11.23
CA LYS A 74 0.80 -8.11 -12.29
C LYS A 74 0.23 -8.43 -13.66
N PHE A 75 -0.55 -9.52 -13.76
CA PHE A 75 -1.18 -9.91 -15.01
C PHE A 75 -2.10 -8.81 -15.56
N VAL A 76 -3.02 -8.29 -14.74
CA VAL A 76 -3.95 -7.22 -15.16
C VAL A 76 -3.19 -5.93 -15.48
N LEU A 77 -2.14 -5.61 -14.72
CA LEU A 77 -1.30 -4.43 -14.97
C LEU A 77 -0.62 -4.50 -16.35
N GLU A 78 -0.15 -5.67 -16.77
CA GLU A 78 0.38 -5.86 -18.13
C GLU A 78 -0.71 -5.66 -19.20
N GLN A 79 -1.94 -6.13 -18.96
CA GLN A 79 -3.06 -5.82 -19.87
C GLN A 79 -3.38 -4.32 -19.89
N TYR A 80 -3.42 -3.66 -18.74
CA TYR A 80 -3.63 -2.21 -18.63
C TYR A 80 -2.60 -1.41 -19.44
N LYS A 81 -1.33 -1.82 -19.42
CA LYS A 81 -0.26 -1.19 -20.20
C LYS A 81 -0.42 -1.34 -21.72
N THR A 82 -1.29 -2.23 -22.21
CA THR A 82 -1.60 -2.33 -23.64
C THR A 82 -2.59 -1.29 -24.14
N LEU A 83 -3.30 -0.60 -23.24
CA LEU A 83 -4.18 0.50 -23.61
C LEU A 83 -3.40 1.63 -24.30
N PRO A 84 -4.02 2.42 -25.20
CA PRO A 84 -3.44 3.65 -25.71
C PRO A 84 -3.05 4.61 -24.57
N LYS A 85 -1.97 5.38 -24.73
CA LYS A 85 -1.45 6.27 -23.67
C LYS A 85 -2.49 7.28 -23.16
N GLU A 86 -3.33 7.77 -24.03
CA GLU A 86 -4.41 8.72 -23.76
C GLU A 86 -5.54 8.10 -22.89
N ASN A 87 -5.64 6.78 -22.86
CA ASN A 87 -6.61 6.03 -22.06
C ASN A 87 -6.02 5.50 -20.75
N ARG A 88 -4.76 5.83 -20.42
CA ARG A 88 -4.12 5.38 -19.19
C ARG A 88 -4.08 6.50 -18.16
N ASP A 89 -4.38 6.16 -16.92
CA ASP A 89 -4.13 7.02 -15.77
C ASP A 89 -2.71 6.74 -15.21
N ASN A 90 -1.79 7.67 -15.48
CA ASN A 90 -0.40 7.54 -15.02
C ASN A 90 -0.26 7.65 -13.51
N ALA A 91 -1.14 8.40 -12.84
CA ALA A 91 -1.15 8.50 -11.38
C ALA A 91 -1.58 7.16 -10.75
N PHE A 92 -2.61 6.52 -11.32
CA PHE A 92 -3.02 5.17 -10.93
C PHE A 92 -1.91 4.15 -11.14
N LEU A 93 -1.24 4.16 -12.29
CA LEU A 93 -0.08 3.28 -12.56
C LEU A 93 1.04 3.46 -11.53
N GLY A 94 1.35 4.71 -11.19
CA GLY A 94 2.33 5.03 -10.16
C GLY A 94 1.94 4.44 -8.81
N LYS A 95 0.73 4.69 -8.35
CA LYS A 95 0.20 4.14 -7.07
C LYS A 95 0.24 2.62 -7.05
N THR A 96 -0.26 1.97 -8.10
CA THR A 96 -0.24 0.49 -8.21
C THR A 96 1.19 -0.06 -8.14
N SER A 97 2.15 0.59 -8.81
CA SER A 97 3.56 0.18 -8.78
C SER A 97 4.15 0.27 -7.36
N TYR A 98 3.78 1.29 -6.58
CA TYR A 98 4.21 1.40 -5.18
C TYR A 98 3.53 0.35 -4.30
N SER A 99 2.22 0.13 -4.45
CA SER A 99 1.51 -0.93 -3.71
C SER A 99 2.13 -2.30 -3.95
N LEU A 100 2.53 -2.61 -5.19
CA LEU A 100 3.21 -3.87 -5.51
C LEU A 100 4.59 -4.02 -4.85
N LYS A 101 5.30 -2.92 -4.61
CA LYS A 101 6.60 -2.94 -3.91
C LYS A 101 6.47 -3.20 -2.42
N THR A 102 5.31 -2.95 -1.87
CA THR A 102 5.04 -3.06 -0.43
C THR A 102 4.03 -4.15 -0.08
N THR A 103 3.87 -5.15 -0.94
CA THR A 103 3.09 -6.36 -0.63
C THR A 103 3.81 -7.24 0.39
N ILE A 104 3.05 -8.02 1.16
CA ILE A 104 3.61 -9.00 2.08
C ILE A 104 4.53 -9.97 1.33
N GLY A 105 5.68 -10.26 1.90
CA GLY A 105 6.76 -11.06 1.30
C GLY A 105 7.74 -10.25 0.43
N SER A 106 7.44 -8.99 0.10
CA SER A 106 8.36 -8.13 -0.67
C SER A 106 9.45 -7.54 0.23
N GLN A 107 10.60 -7.28 -0.38
CA GLN A 107 11.64 -6.48 0.25
C GLN A 107 11.14 -5.04 0.46
N ALA A 108 11.10 -4.56 1.71
CA ALA A 108 10.68 -3.19 1.99
C ALA A 108 11.60 -2.18 1.27
N PRO A 109 11.07 -1.08 0.74
CA PRO A 109 11.94 -0.01 0.22
C PRO A 109 12.90 0.50 1.28
N ASP A 110 14.19 0.67 0.95
CA ASP A 110 15.16 1.22 1.92
C ASP A 110 14.81 2.67 2.26
N LEU A 111 14.88 2.98 3.54
CA LEU A 111 14.66 4.31 4.09
C LEU A 111 15.98 4.87 4.59
N ASN A 112 16.32 6.04 4.09
CA ASN A 112 17.53 6.75 4.51
C ASN A 112 17.17 8.00 5.29
N TRP A 113 17.87 8.26 6.41
CA TRP A 113 17.69 9.47 7.22
C TRP A 113 19.02 9.91 7.83
N LYS A 114 19.03 11.11 8.39
CA LYS A 114 20.16 11.61 9.19
C LYS A 114 19.81 11.57 10.67
N GLU A 115 20.72 11.03 11.46
CA GLU A 115 20.64 11.05 12.91
C GLU A 115 21.95 11.54 13.48
N ASN A 116 21.92 12.65 14.22
CA ASN A 116 23.13 13.30 14.76
C ASN A 116 24.21 13.58 13.69
N GLY A 117 23.79 13.98 12.48
CA GLY A 117 24.66 14.25 11.34
C GLY A 117 25.16 13.02 10.59
N MET A 118 24.90 11.82 11.06
CA MET A 118 25.29 10.55 10.42
C MET A 118 24.18 10.01 9.52
N ASP A 119 24.56 9.50 8.35
CA ASP A 119 23.62 8.83 7.44
C ASP A 119 23.26 7.45 7.98
N LYS A 120 21.97 7.19 8.11
CA LYS A 120 21.36 5.94 8.56
C LYS A 120 20.52 5.35 7.42
N SER A 121 20.34 4.04 7.46
CA SER A 121 19.50 3.31 6.51
C SER A 121 18.75 2.19 7.24
N LEU A 122 17.52 1.94 6.84
CA LEU A 122 16.70 0.84 7.34
C LEU A 122 17.42 -0.51 7.17
N TYR A 123 18.08 -0.71 6.03
CA TYR A 123 18.79 -1.96 5.73
C TYR A 123 20.03 -2.18 6.61
N LYS A 124 20.59 -1.13 7.19
CA LYS A 124 21.72 -1.22 8.12
C LYS A 124 21.30 -1.45 9.58
N LEU A 125 20.01 -1.40 9.87
CA LEU A 125 19.51 -1.72 11.21
C LEU A 125 19.66 -3.20 11.49
N SER A 126 20.17 -3.53 12.67
CA SER A 126 20.39 -4.90 13.15
C SER A 126 20.09 -4.98 14.65
N GLY A 127 20.08 -6.19 15.22
CA GLY A 127 19.95 -6.42 16.65
C GLY A 127 18.51 -6.31 17.16
N SER A 128 17.52 -6.70 16.34
CA SER A 128 16.13 -6.91 16.73
C SER A 128 15.53 -8.00 15.84
N ASP A 129 14.54 -8.70 16.36
CA ASP A 129 13.85 -9.76 15.62
C ASP A 129 12.88 -9.19 14.59
N TYR A 130 12.30 -8.02 14.92
CA TYR A 130 11.37 -7.32 14.04
C TYR A 130 11.72 -5.84 13.93
N TYR A 131 11.33 -5.26 12.81
CA TYR A 131 11.41 -3.82 12.55
C TYR A 131 10.03 -3.33 12.13
N ILE A 132 9.60 -2.21 12.66
CA ILE A 132 8.33 -1.60 12.25
C ILE A 132 8.62 -0.23 11.66
N VAL A 133 8.10 0.00 10.46
CA VAL A 133 8.04 1.32 9.85
C VAL A 133 6.62 1.85 10.05
N ALA A 134 6.49 2.95 10.78
CA ALA A 134 5.22 3.59 11.08
C ALA A 134 5.16 4.99 10.45
N PHE A 135 4.14 5.24 9.62
CA PHE A 135 3.87 6.57 9.08
C PHE A 135 2.71 7.21 9.85
N PHE A 136 2.87 8.46 10.25
CA PHE A 136 1.87 9.18 11.02
C PHE A 136 1.95 10.69 10.75
N SER A 137 0.97 11.46 11.23
CA SER A 137 1.05 12.92 11.35
C SER A 137 0.52 13.36 12.70
N SER A 138 1.16 14.37 13.28
CA SER A 138 0.77 14.95 14.56
C SER A 138 -0.56 15.68 14.53
N THR A 139 -1.05 16.03 13.34
CA THR A 139 -2.35 16.70 13.14
C THR A 139 -3.49 15.72 12.84
N CYS A 140 -3.17 14.45 12.61
CA CYS A 140 -4.17 13.40 12.42
C CYS A 140 -4.76 12.99 13.78
N SER A 141 -6.05 13.18 14.00
CA SER A 141 -6.72 12.87 15.27
C SER A 141 -6.68 11.38 15.63
N HIS A 142 -6.65 10.50 14.61
CA HIS A 142 -6.48 9.06 14.82
C HIS A 142 -5.07 8.73 15.28
N CYS A 143 -4.04 9.30 14.61
CA CYS A 143 -2.65 9.11 15.00
C CYS A 143 -2.36 9.62 16.43
N GLN A 144 -2.97 10.74 16.83
CA GLN A 144 -2.82 11.27 18.21
C GLN A 144 -3.29 10.29 19.28
N LYS A 145 -4.28 9.46 18.97
CA LYS A 145 -4.80 8.42 19.89
C LYS A 145 -3.99 7.12 19.79
N GLU A 146 -3.66 6.73 18.58
CA GLU A 146 -3.08 5.45 18.24
C GLU A 146 -1.58 5.35 18.59
N MET A 147 -0.80 6.40 18.28
CA MET A 147 0.65 6.36 18.46
C MET A 147 1.10 6.19 19.92
N PRO A 148 0.44 6.76 20.94
CA PRO A 148 0.75 6.44 22.33
C PRO A 148 0.48 4.99 22.70
N VAL A 149 -0.65 4.42 22.23
CA VAL A 149 -1.00 3.01 22.46
C VAL A 149 0.00 2.08 21.78
N PHE A 150 0.38 2.43 20.55
CA PHE A 150 1.44 1.73 19.82
C PHE A 150 2.78 1.75 20.57
N HIS A 151 3.18 2.91 21.08
CA HIS A 151 4.43 3.03 21.84
C HIS A 151 4.44 2.17 23.11
N ASP A 152 3.33 2.17 23.86
CA ASP A 152 3.20 1.34 25.07
C ASP A 152 3.26 -0.16 24.70
N PHE A 153 2.56 -0.58 23.66
CA PHE A 153 2.59 -1.96 23.15
C PHE A 153 4.02 -2.39 22.75
N ILE A 154 4.77 -1.55 22.03
CA ILE A 154 6.16 -1.88 21.64
C ILE A 154 7.07 -2.08 22.86
N LYS A 155 6.87 -1.31 23.95
CA LYS A 155 7.62 -1.50 25.19
C LYS A 155 7.34 -2.84 25.87
N GLU A 156 6.10 -3.33 25.76
CA GLU A 156 5.72 -4.61 26.35
C GLU A 156 6.31 -5.80 25.61
N ILE A 157 6.33 -5.78 24.27
CA ILE A 157 6.82 -6.94 23.49
C ILE A 157 8.34 -7.01 23.41
N GLY A 158 9.05 -5.89 23.51
CA GLY A 158 10.52 -5.86 23.43
C GLY A 158 11.08 -6.39 22.11
N ASN A 159 12.40 -6.29 21.94
CA ASN A 159 13.16 -6.80 20.78
C ASN A 159 12.62 -6.37 19.39
N VAL A 160 11.99 -5.19 19.35
CA VAL A 160 11.48 -4.53 18.13
C VAL A 160 12.13 -3.16 18.01
N LYS A 161 12.55 -2.80 16.80
CA LYS A 161 12.97 -1.44 16.47
C LYS A 161 11.93 -0.75 15.63
N VAL A 162 11.57 0.46 16.04
CA VAL A 162 10.56 1.27 15.33
C VAL A 162 11.24 2.45 14.64
N LEU A 163 10.97 2.60 13.35
CA LEU A 163 11.25 3.79 12.56
C LEU A 163 9.94 4.53 12.34
N ALA A 164 9.69 5.58 13.11
CA ALA A 164 8.46 6.36 13.04
C ALA A 164 8.67 7.62 12.20
N ILE A 165 7.92 7.72 11.11
CA ILE A 165 8.05 8.76 10.09
C ILE A 165 6.87 9.72 10.21
N GLY A 166 7.14 10.92 10.70
CA GLY A 166 6.16 12.01 10.79
C GLY A 166 6.02 12.74 9.46
N LEU A 167 4.82 12.69 8.89
CA LEU A 167 4.46 13.40 7.67
C LEU A 167 3.92 14.78 8.05
N GLU A 168 4.80 15.76 8.06
CA GLU A 168 4.52 17.08 8.61
C GLU A 168 4.82 18.21 7.60
N ASP A 169 4.47 19.43 7.95
CA ASP A 169 4.91 20.64 7.30
C ASP A 169 5.53 21.62 8.34
N GLU A 170 5.98 22.78 7.90
CA GLU A 170 6.59 23.74 8.80
C GLU A 170 5.65 24.25 9.90
N LYS A 171 4.34 24.21 9.68
CA LYS A 171 3.33 24.72 10.63
C LYS A 171 3.00 23.72 11.72
N THR A 172 3.30 22.44 11.49
CA THR A 172 2.93 21.32 12.38
C THR A 172 4.09 20.83 13.24
N LEU A 173 5.28 21.45 13.11
CA LEU A 173 6.50 21.03 13.81
C LEU A 173 6.36 21.00 15.34
N ASP A 174 5.64 21.95 15.95
CA ASP A 174 5.45 21.99 17.38
C ASP A 174 4.47 20.90 17.84
N SER A 175 3.42 20.64 17.07
CA SER A 175 2.51 19.49 17.31
C SER A 175 3.28 18.17 17.23
N TYR A 176 4.16 18.03 16.24
CA TYR A 176 5.02 16.84 16.09
C TYR A 176 5.91 16.64 17.31
N LYS A 177 6.64 17.68 17.77
CA LYS A 177 7.49 17.60 18.96
C LYS A 177 6.71 17.19 20.20
N ASN A 178 5.50 17.78 20.40
CA ASN A 178 4.66 17.47 21.54
C ASN A 178 4.18 16.02 21.51
N LEU A 179 3.70 15.52 20.36
CA LEU A 179 3.24 14.14 20.22
C LEU A 179 4.37 13.14 20.42
N THR A 180 5.55 13.42 19.87
CA THR A 180 6.67 12.48 19.87
C THR A 180 7.58 12.54 21.09
N ALA A 181 7.42 13.55 21.96
CA ALA A 181 8.26 13.72 23.15
C ALA A 181 8.36 12.47 24.05
N PRO A 182 7.30 11.63 24.22
CA PRO A 182 7.41 10.39 24.97
C PRO A 182 8.11 9.25 24.23
N PHE A 183 8.27 9.30 22.92
CA PHE A 183 8.73 8.18 22.08
C PHE A 183 10.26 8.13 21.98
N THR A 184 10.93 8.13 23.13
CA THR A 184 12.41 8.26 23.23
C THR A 184 13.17 7.05 22.72
N ASP A 185 12.51 5.90 22.58
CA ASP A 185 13.02 4.62 22.10
C ASP A 185 12.73 4.39 20.60
N PHE A 186 11.93 5.26 19.97
CA PHE A 186 11.71 5.23 18.54
C PHE A 186 12.78 6.02 17.78
N MET A 187 13.15 5.53 16.60
CA MET A 187 13.89 6.31 15.62
C MET A 187 12.91 7.23 14.89
N LEU A 188 12.95 8.52 15.25
CA LEU A 188 12.02 9.51 14.74
C LEU A 188 12.59 10.18 13.49
N VAL A 189 11.86 10.13 12.39
CA VAL A 189 12.20 10.78 11.13
C VAL A 189 11.10 11.77 10.76
N LEU A 190 11.50 13.01 10.54
CA LEU A 190 10.60 14.09 10.15
C LEU A 190 10.66 14.31 8.64
N GLU A 191 9.54 14.13 7.95
CA GLU A 191 9.37 14.44 6.53
C GLU A 191 8.55 15.72 6.39
N LYS A 192 9.23 16.83 6.05
CA LYS A 192 8.62 18.18 5.93
C LYS A 192 7.79 18.37 4.67
N GLU A 193 7.90 17.46 3.71
CA GLU A 193 7.09 17.42 2.49
C GLU A 193 5.73 16.73 2.73
N GLY A 194 5.46 16.29 3.97
CA GLY A 194 4.22 15.62 4.34
C GLY A 194 3.91 14.43 3.41
N TRP A 195 2.71 14.41 2.88
CA TRP A 195 2.25 13.37 1.94
C TRP A 195 3.04 13.31 0.63
N GLU A 196 3.71 14.40 0.23
CA GLU A 196 4.53 14.46 -0.98
C GLU A 196 5.94 13.91 -0.75
N SER A 197 6.25 13.42 0.45
CA SER A 197 7.56 12.87 0.75
C SER A 197 7.85 11.64 -0.11
N LYS A 198 9.10 11.52 -0.52
CA LYS A 198 9.54 10.33 -1.27
C LYS A 198 9.33 9.05 -0.47
N LYS A 199 9.52 9.08 0.86
CA LYS A 199 9.36 7.94 1.74
C LYS A 199 7.90 7.46 1.77
N ALA A 200 6.93 8.38 1.91
CA ALA A 200 5.51 8.04 1.86
C ALA A 200 5.11 7.45 0.51
N ARG A 201 5.61 8.03 -0.59
CA ARG A 201 5.36 7.50 -1.95
C ARG A 201 5.98 6.12 -2.16
N ASP A 202 7.24 5.92 -1.76
CA ASP A 202 7.94 4.63 -1.94
C ASP A 202 7.24 3.48 -1.20
N TYR A 203 6.62 3.78 -0.06
CA TYR A 203 5.80 2.84 0.71
C TYR A 203 4.33 2.78 0.27
N GLY A 204 3.91 3.60 -0.68
CA GLY A 204 2.52 3.64 -1.15
C GLY A 204 1.53 4.02 -0.06
N VAL A 205 1.94 4.87 0.90
CA VAL A 205 1.11 5.29 2.03
C VAL A 205 -0.08 6.10 1.52
N THR A 206 -1.29 5.62 1.80
CA THR A 206 -2.55 6.25 1.41
C THR A 206 -3.44 6.62 2.60
N ALA A 207 -3.11 6.08 3.78
CA ALA A 207 -3.79 6.36 5.06
C ALA A 207 -2.75 6.39 6.18
N ILE A 208 -3.05 7.09 7.27
CA ILE A 208 -2.23 7.16 8.49
C ILE A 208 -3.12 7.03 9.74
N PRO A 209 -2.59 6.38 10.82
CA PRO A 209 -1.29 5.75 10.84
C PRO A 209 -1.20 4.57 9.86
N GLY A 210 -0.03 4.28 9.36
CA GLY A 210 0.22 3.14 8.47
C GLY A 210 1.44 2.37 8.97
N TYR A 211 1.30 1.06 9.15
CA TYR A 211 2.33 0.21 9.73
C TYR A 211 2.83 -0.83 8.72
N PHE A 212 4.14 -1.09 8.74
CA PHE A 212 4.79 -2.14 7.98
C PHE A 212 5.69 -2.92 8.93
N VAL A 213 5.34 -4.16 9.21
CA VAL A 213 6.15 -5.06 10.03
C VAL A 213 7.13 -5.80 9.14
N LEU A 214 8.40 -5.78 9.50
CA LEU A 214 9.49 -6.36 8.73
C LEU A 214 10.23 -7.41 9.55
N ASP A 215 10.69 -8.45 8.89
CA ASP A 215 11.61 -9.43 9.47
C ASP A 215 13.06 -8.91 9.53
N THR A 216 13.98 -9.78 9.96
CA THR A 216 15.42 -9.46 10.05
C THR A 216 16.04 -9.11 8.70
N ASP A 217 15.53 -9.67 7.61
CA ASP A 217 15.96 -9.38 6.24
C ASP A 217 15.28 -8.15 5.64
N LYS A 218 14.44 -7.47 6.42
CA LYS A 218 13.62 -6.31 6.00
C LYS A 218 12.58 -6.66 4.93
N LYS A 219 12.08 -7.90 4.92
CA LYS A 219 10.90 -8.27 4.15
C LYS A 219 9.65 -7.90 4.93
N ILE A 220 8.66 -7.38 4.24
CA ILE A 220 7.35 -7.05 4.82
C ILE A 220 6.64 -8.36 5.14
N ILE A 221 6.32 -8.58 6.41
CA ILE A 221 5.62 -9.76 6.90
C ILE A 221 4.18 -9.48 7.33
N ALA A 222 3.87 -8.21 7.66
CA ALA A 222 2.50 -7.77 7.94
C ALA A 222 2.33 -6.27 7.63
N LYS A 223 1.07 -5.87 7.41
CA LYS A 223 0.65 -4.48 7.19
C LYS A 223 -0.63 -4.23 7.97
N PRO A 224 -0.55 -4.18 9.30
CA PRO A 224 -1.71 -3.96 10.15
C PRO A 224 -2.30 -2.56 9.93
N GLU A 225 -3.63 -2.46 10.04
CA GLU A 225 -4.35 -1.19 9.92
C GLU A 225 -4.31 -0.38 11.21
N ASP A 226 -4.19 -1.08 12.35
CA ASP A 226 -4.14 -0.48 13.69
C ASP A 226 -3.28 -1.32 14.67
N VAL A 227 -3.18 -0.86 15.93
CA VAL A 227 -2.41 -1.56 16.97
C VAL A 227 -3.07 -2.86 17.44
N GLU A 228 -4.39 -3.01 17.30
CA GLU A 228 -5.08 -4.25 17.67
C GLU A 228 -4.67 -5.40 16.73
N GLU A 229 -4.46 -5.12 15.46
CA GLU A 229 -3.95 -6.11 14.49
C GLU A 229 -2.45 -6.42 14.67
N LEU A 230 -1.71 -5.57 15.38
CA LEU A 230 -0.31 -5.82 15.76
C LEU A 230 -0.18 -6.80 16.92
N LYS A 231 -1.21 -6.96 17.74
CA LYS A 231 -1.24 -7.85 18.92
C LYS A 231 -1.47 -9.29 18.51
#